data_ab24b6f432188e3adc408cbced2176c1
#
_entry.id   ab24b6f432188e3adc408cbced2176c1
#
_cell.length_a   1.000
_cell.length_b   1.000
_cell.length_c   1.000
_cell.angle_alpha   90.00
_cell.angle_beta   90.00
_cell.angle_gamma   90.00
#
_symmetry.space_group_name_H-M   'P 1'
#
loop_
_entity.id
_entity.type
_entity.pdbx_description
1 polymer ?
#
loop_
_entity_poly.entity_id
_entity_poly.type
_entity_poly.pdbx_seq_one_letter_code
_entity_poly.pdbx_strand_id
1 'polypeptide(L)'
;PRVMSVGRLDFNTEGLLLLTNDGELERYLELPQNAWLRRYKVRVRGTVDRKKLEPLKGGVTIAGIRYGPINIEIERDGKGNDHWLIVSIREGKNREVRNIMAFLGLKVMRLIRVEYGPFVLGDLPPGGIEEVSQGLLHSCLRGFFGERGP
;
A
#
# COMPACT_ATOMS: atom_id res chain seq x y z
N PRO A 1 5.75 26.97 3.85
CA PRO A 1 5.11 26.14 4.85
C PRO A 1 5.73 24.76 4.93
N ARG A 2 5.68 24.20 6.10
CA ARG A 2 6.26 22.89 6.36
C ARG A 2 5.45 21.79 5.67
N VAL A 3 6.13 20.92 4.94
CA VAL A 3 5.51 19.77 4.28
C VAL A 3 5.73 18.53 5.14
N MET A 4 4.65 17.75 5.31
CA MET A 4 4.65 16.54 6.11
C MET A 4 4.32 15.33 5.23
N SER A 5 4.90 14.17 5.54
CA SER A 5 4.51 12.94 4.86
C SER A 5 3.26 12.34 5.53
N VAL A 6 2.41 11.75 4.71
CA VAL A 6 1.27 10.96 5.17
C VAL A 6 1.77 9.54 5.39
N GLY A 7 1.98 9.17 6.66
CA GLY A 7 2.64 7.93 6.97
C GLY A 7 4.08 7.95 6.48
N ARG A 8 4.60 6.77 6.21
CA ARG A 8 5.96 6.65 5.71
C ARG A 8 6.12 5.36 4.91
N LEU A 9 7.16 5.32 4.10
CA LEU A 9 7.62 4.09 3.48
C LEU A 9 8.74 3.52 4.33
N ASP A 10 8.70 2.20 4.55
CA ASP A 10 9.76 1.51 5.25
C ASP A 10 11.06 1.56 4.46
N PHE A 11 12.18 1.36 5.16
CA PHE A 11 13.47 1.20 4.51
C PHE A 11 13.38 0.07 3.47
N ASN A 12 13.90 0.30 2.29
CA ASN A 12 13.83 -0.62 1.13
C ASN A 12 12.43 -0.79 0.53
N THR A 13 11.47 0.07 0.87
CA THR A 13 10.18 0.14 0.18
C THR A 13 10.18 1.35 -0.72
N GLU A 14 9.85 1.13 -1.99
CA GLU A 14 9.80 2.17 -3.02
C GLU A 14 8.36 2.61 -3.27
N GLY A 15 8.20 3.65 -4.07
CA GLY A 15 6.91 3.98 -4.66
C GLY A 15 6.28 5.24 -4.10
N LEU A 16 4.96 5.22 -4.07
CA LEU A 16 4.15 6.39 -3.78
C LEU A 16 4.27 6.84 -2.32
N LEU A 17 4.64 8.09 -2.12
CA LEU A 17 4.61 8.76 -0.82
C LEU A 17 3.78 10.03 -0.97
N LEU A 18 2.79 10.20 -0.10
CA LEU A 18 1.94 11.37 -0.09
C LEU A 18 2.53 12.45 0.81
N LEU A 19 2.50 13.68 0.34
CA LEU A 19 2.98 14.84 1.10
C LEU A 19 1.88 15.89 1.16
N THR A 20 1.76 16.55 2.30
CA THR A 20 0.81 17.64 2.48
C THR A 20 1.37 18.67 3.46
N ASN A 21 0.92 19.92 3.35
CA ASN A 21 1.19 20.94 4.34
C ASN A 21 0.01 21.16 5.30
N ASP A 22 -1.05 20.37 5.15
CA ASP A 22 -2.25 20.43 6.00
C ASP A 22 -2.23 19.28 7.01
N GLY A 23 -1.96 19.60 8.28
CA GLY A 23 -1.88 18.60 9.34
C GLY A 23 -3.19 17.87 9.60
N GLU A 24 -4.33 18.52 9.36
CA GLU A 24 -5.62 17.87 9.52
C GLU A 24 -5.84 16.82 8.42
N LEU A 25 -5.44 17.14 7.19
CA LEU A 25 -5.54 16.20 6.08
C LEU A 25 -4.60 15.02 6.31
N GLU A 26 -3.38 15.28 6.79
CA GLU A 26 -2.44 14.21 7.14
C GLU A 26 -3.08 13.24 8.13
N ARG A 27 -3.63 13.76 9.22
CA ARG A 27 -4.27 12.93 10.23
C ARG A 27 -5.46 12.14 9.68
N TYR A 28 -6.27 12.78 8.84
CA TYR A 28 -7.42 12.14 8.23
C TYR A 28 -6.99 10.93 7.36
N LEU A 29 -5.95 11.12 6.57
CA LEU A 29 -5.44 10.07 5.68
C LEU A 29 -4.75 8.93 6.46
N GLU A 30 -4.23 9.22 7.65
CA GLU A 30 -3.58 8.21 8.49
C GLU A 30 -4.54 7.46 9.41
N LEU A 31 -5.78 7.94 9.58
CA LEU A 31 -6.74 7.31 10.49
C LEU A 31 -7.02 5.86 10.09
N PRO A 32 -6.77 4.88 10.98
CA PRO A 32 -7.02 3.47 10.66
C PRO A 32 -8.46 3.16 10.30
N GLN A 33 -9.43 3.86 10.89
CA GLN A 33 -10.85 3.61 10.61
C GLN A 33 -11.26 3.98 9.19
N ASN A 34 -10.49 4.80 8.48
CA ASN A 34 -10.76 5.11 7.08
C ASN A 34 -10.40 3.94 6.16
N ALA A 35 -9.57 3.03 6.65
CA ALA A 35 -9.23 1.78 5.97
C ALA A 35 -8.91 1.95 4.48
N TRP A 36 -8.09 2.95 4.15
CA TRP A 36 -7.68 3.19 2.77
C TRP A 36 -7.00 1.96 2.19
N LEU A 37 -7.34 1.62 0.96
CA LEU A 37 -6.69 0.52 0.26
C LEU A 37 -5.26 0.92 -0.08
N ARG A 38 -4.28 0.08 0.29
CA ARG A 38 -2.90 0.21 -0.15
C ARG A 38 -2.60 -0.96 -1.06
N ARG A 39 -2.06 -0.65 -2.22
CA ARG A 39 -1.71 -1.67 -3.20
C ARG A 39 -0.22 -1.62 -3.48
N TYR A 40 0.40 -2.79 -3.49
CA TYR A 40 1.83 -2.94 -3.69
C TYR A 40 2.10 -3.89 -4.84
N LYS A 41 3.15 -3.59 -5.61
CA LYS A 41 3.77 -4.56 -6.50
C LYS A 41 4.96 -5.15 -5.77
N VAL A 42 5.03 -6.48 -5.72
CA VAL A 42 6.06 -7.17 -4.96
C VAL A 42 6.72 -8.19 -5.87
N ARG A 43 8.02 -8.03 -6.09
CA ARG A 43 8.81 -9.04 -6.76
C ARG A 43 9.32 -10.01 -5.72
N VAL A 44 8.97 -11.27 -5.87
CA VAL A 44 9.34 -12.31 -4.91
C VAL A 44 10.05 -13.45 -5.59
N ARG A 45 10.87 -14.16 -4.81
CA ARG A 45 11.51 -15.39 -5.24
C ARG A 45 11.08 -16.50 -4.30
N GLY A 46 10.67 -17.64 -4.90
CA GLY A 46 10.18 -18.79 -4.17
C GLY A 46 9.00 -19.42 -4.86
N THR A 47 8.48 -20.50 -4.29
CA THR A 47 7.31 -21.17 -4.83
C THR A 47 6.04 -20.51 -4.29
N VAL A 48 5.19 -20.02 -5.21
CA VAL A 48 3.91 -19.44 -4.85
C VAL A 48 2.86 -20.53 -4.89
N ASP A 49 2.35 -20.90 -3.70
CA ASP A 49 1.26 -21.87 -3.59
C ASP A 49 -0.07 -21.13 -3.50
N ARG A 50 -0.84 -21.18 -4.58
CA ARG A 50 -2.11 -20.47 -4.68
C ARG A 50 -3.10 -20.86 -3.58
N LYS A 51 -3.03 -22.09 -3.09
CA LYS A 51 -3.89 -22.58 -2.02
C LYS A 51 -3.63 -21.88 -0.69
N LYS A 52 -2.42 -21.34 -0.50
CA LYS A 52 -2.06 -20.61 0.71
C LYS A 52 -2.50 -19.14 0.65
N LEU A 53 -2.83 -18.64 -0.52
CA LEU A 53 -3.23 -17.25 -0.70
C LEU A 53 -4.70 -17.02 -0.32
N GLU A 54 -5.56 -17.99 -0.58
CA GLU A 54 -6.99 -17.86 -0.36
C GLU A 54 -7.36 -17.60 1.11
N PRO A 55 -6.80 -18.32 2.09
CA PRO A 55 -7.12 -18.06 3.50
C PRO A 55 -6.74 -16.65 3.97
N LEU A 56 -5.78 -16.01 3.33
CA LEU A 56 -5.32 -14.67 3.71
C LEU A 56 -6.40 -13.60 3.49
N LYS A 57 -7.39 -13.86 2.66
CA LYS A 57 -8.50 -12.95 2.43
C LYS A 57 -9.31 -12.68 3.70
N GLY A 58 -9.25 -13.59 4.68
CA GLY A 58 -9.85 -13.40 5.99
C GLY A 58 -8.88 -12.86 7.04
N GLY A 59 -7.66 -12.55 6.65
CA GLY A 59 -6.61 -12.14 7.56
C GLY A 59 -5.79 -13.31 8.07
N VAL A 60 -4.76 -13.02 8.85
CA VAL A 60 -3.85 -14.05 9.37
C VAL A 60 -3.19 -13.56 10.65
N THR A 61 -2.88 -14.50 11.55
CA THR A 61 -2.10 -14.20 12.74
C THR A 61 -0.70 -14.81 12.58
N ILE A 62 0.32 -13.97 12.68
CA ILE A 62 1.72 -14.38 12.54
C ILE A 62 2.49 -13.87 13.74
N ALA A 63 3.16 -14.77 14.45
CA ALA A 63 3.97 -14.43 15.63
C ALA A 63 3.19 -13.56 16.64
N GLY A 64 1.92 -13.90 16.86
CA GLY A 64 1.06 -13.19 17.80
C GLY A 64 0.45 -11.89 17.28
N ILE A 65 0.77 -11.48 16.06
CA ILE A 65 0.22 -10.26 15.45
C ILE A 65 -0.90 -10.62 14.49
N ARG A 66 -2.07 -10.01 14.68
CA ARG A 66 -3.21 -10.22 13.80
C ARG A 66 -3.16 -9.21 12.65
N TYR A 67 -3.04 -9.71 11.43
CA TYR A 67 -3.14 -8.90 10.22
C TYR A 67 -4.54 -9.05 9.63
N GLY A 68 -5.10 -7.93 9.16
CA GLY A 68 -6.42 -7.92 8.53
C GLY A 68 -6.41 -8.58 7.15
N PRO A 69 -7.53 -8.52 6.43
CA PRO A 69 -7.66 -9.16 5.12
C PRO A 69 -6.58 -8.74 4.15
N ILE A 70 -6.01 -9.72 3.44
CA ILE A 70 -4.96 -9.52 2.45
C ILE A 70 -5.41 -10.17 1.15
N ASN A 71 -5.36 -9.42 0.05
CA ASN A 71 -5.61 -9.96 -1.27
C ASN A 71 -4.30 -10.00 -2.05
N ILE A 72 -3.94 -11.17 -2.56
CA ILE A 72 -2.72 -11.37 -3.33
C ILE A 72 -3.09 -11.95 -4.69
N GLU A 73 -2.65 -11.29 -5.75
CA GLU A 73 -2.81 -11.74 -7.12
C GLU A 73 -1.45 -11.89 -7.76
N ILE A 74 -1.29 -12.90 -8.60
CA ILE A 74 -0.08 -13.07 -9.39
C ILE A 74 -0.23 -12.22 -10.63
N GLU A 75 0.59 -11.16 -10.76
CA GLU A 75 0.55 -10.29 -11.93
C GLU A 75 1.20 -10.98 -13.13
N ARG A 76 2.38 -11.57 -12.89
CA ARG A 76 3.06 -12.36 -13.90
C ARG A 76 4.06 -13.29 -13.24
N ASP A 77 4.23 -14.45 -13.85
CA ASP A 77 5.27 -15.38 -13.49
C ASP A 77 6.52 -15.08 -14.33
N GLY A 78 7.65 -14.97 -13.64
CA GLY A 78 8.93 -14.87 -14.30
C GLY A 78 9.52 -16.23 -14.55
N LYS A 79 10.80 -16.27 -14.87
CA LYS A 79 11.52 -17.53 -15.05
C LYS A 79 11.76 -18.20 -13.70
N GLY A 80 11.52 -19.50 -13.64
CA GLY A 80 11.75 -20.28 -12.43
C GLY A 80 10.85 -19.83 -11.29
N ASN A 81 11.47 -19.47 -10.17
CA ASN A 81 10.76 -19.07 -8.95
C ASN A 81 10.66 -17.54 -8.78
N ASP A 82 10.75 -16.78 -9.85
CA ASP A 82 10.67 -15.32 -9.84
C ASP A 82 9.27 -14.89 -10.25
N HIS A 83 8.57 -14.14 -9.38
CA HIS A 83 7.19 -13.76 -9.60
C HIS A 83 6.96 -12.30 -9.23
N TRP A 84 6.04 -11.64 -9.93
CA TRP A 84 5.50 -10.35 -9.54
C TRP A 84 4.09 -10.55 -9.01
N LEU A 85 3.85 -10.07 -7.78
CA LEU A 85 2.55 -10.16 -7.12
C LEU A 85 1.98 -8.77 -6.93
N ILE A 86 0.64 -8.70 -6.90
CA ILE A 86 -0.07 -7.50 -6.48
C ILE A 86 -0.69 -7.82 -5.13
N VAL A 87 -0.29 -7.07 -4.11
CA VAL A 87 -0.75 -7.25 -2.73
C VAL A 87 -1.57 -6.04 -2.31
N SER A 88 -2.80 -6.28 -1.88
CA SER A 88 -3.73 -5.23 -1.45
C SER A 88 -4.09 -5.44 0.02
N ILE A 89 -3.91 -4.39 0.82
CA ILE A 89 -4.26 -4.37 2.25
C ILE A 89 -4.95 -3.05 2.59
N ARG A 90 -5.69 -3.02 3.70
CA ARG A 90 -6.38 -1.79 4.16
C ARG A 90 -5.84 -1.26 5.47
N GLU A 91 -4.67 -1.69 5.84
CA GLU A 91 -3.95 -1.25 7.02
C GLU A 91 -2.47 -1.13 6.70
N GLY A 92 -1.68 -0.63 7.61
CA GLY A 92 -0.25 -0.46 7.38
C GLY A 92 0.54 -0.77 8.64
N LYS A 93 0.40 -1.98 9.16
CA LYS A 93 1.20 -2.41 10.30
C LYS A 93 2.66 -2.50 9.92
N ASN A 94 3.54 -2.38 10.92
CA ASN A 94 4.97 -2.37 10.69
C ASN A 94 5.42 -3.57 9.86
N ARG A 95 6.02 -3.31 8.71
CA ARG A 95 6.56 -4.30 7.77
C ARG A 95 5.58 -5.39 7.38
N GLU A 96 4.29 -5.06 7.34
CA GLU A 96 3.21 -6.02 7.12
C GLU A 96 3.39 -6.88 5.87
N VAL A 97 3.61 -6.26 4.72
CA VAL A 97 3.75 -7.00 3.46
C VAL A 97 4.96 -7.93 3.51
N ARG A 98 6.08 -7.46 4.03
CA ARG A 98 7.30 -8.27 4.16
C ARG A 98 7.09 -9.45 5.10
N ASN A 99 6.40 -9.23 6.21
CA ASN A 99 6.12 -10.29 7.18
C ASN A 99 5.20 -11.37 6.59
N ILE A 100 4.21 -10.95 5.79
CA ILE A 100 3.30 -11.87 5.13
C ILE A 100 4.04 -12.68 4.07
N MET A 101 4.90 -12.04 3.27
CA MET A 101 5.70 -12.76 2.27
C MET A 101 6.62 -13.80 2.94
N ALA A 102 7.27 -13.43 4.05
CA ALA A 102 8.11 -14.36 4.79
C ALA A 102 7.29 -15.54 5.33
N PHE A 103 6.09 -15.28 5.82
CA PHE A 103 5.17 -16.33 6.28
C PHE A 103 4.84 -17.32 5.15
N LEU A 104 4.73 -16.83 3.92
CA LEU A 104 4.48 -17.65 2.74
C LEU A 104 5.74 -18.34 2.21
N GLY A 105 6.89 -18.12 2.84
CA GLY A 105 8.15 -18.69 2.41
C GLY A 105 8.76 -17.99 1.20
N LEU A 106 8.37 -16.75 0.95
CA LEU A 106 8.82 -15.99 -0.21
C LEU A 106 9.85 -14.93 0.18
N LYS A 107 10.88 -14.80 -0.64
CA LYS A 107 11.89 -13.76 -0.47
C LYS A 107 11.49 -12.52 -1.26
N VAL A 108 11.36 -11.38 -0.59
CA VAL A 108 11.04 -10.12 -1.26
C VAL A 108 12.30 -9.56 -1.90
N MET A 109 12.27 -9.42 -3.23
CA MET A 109 13.36 -8.85 -4.01
C MET A 109 13.15 -7.36 -4.23
N ARG A 110 11.87 -6.94 -4.36
CA ARG A 110 11.51 -5.55 -4.57
C ARG A 110 10.08 -5.31 -4.07
N LEU A 111 9.85 -4.18 -3.42
CA LEU A 111 8.54 -3.82 -2.87
C LEU A 111 8.24 -2.37 -3.23
N ILE A 112 7.13 -2.15 -3.95
CA ILE A 112 6.76 -0.84 -4.47
C ILE A 112 5.30 -0.55 -4.09
N ARG A 113 5.06 0.51 -3.33
CA ARG A 113 3.68 0.95 -3.09
C ARG A 113 3.19 1.72 -4.31
N VAL A 114 2.16 1.23 -4.97
CA VAL A 114 1.65 1.81 -6.22
C VAL A 114 0.33 2.56 -6.05
N GLU A 115 -0.40 2.28 -4.97
CA GLU A 115 -1.64 2.99 -4.67
C GLU A 115 -1.80 3.22 -3.17
N TYR A 116 -2.42 4.34 -2.81
CA TYR A 116 -2.83 4.66 -1.45
C TYR A 116 -4.18 5.36 -1.53
N GLY A 117 -5.26 4.63 -1.19
CA GLY A 117 -6.61 5.15 -1.38
C GLY A 117 -6.86 5.55 -2.82
N PRO A 118 -7.32 6.77 -3.07
CA PRO A 118 -7.59 7.24 -4.43
C PRO A 118 -6.34 7.67 -5.21
N PHE A 119 -5.17 7.67 -4.55
CA PHE A 119 -3.94 8.15 -5.17
C PHE A 119 -3.17 7.02 -5.81
N VAL A 120 -2.72 7.22 -7.04
CA VAL A 120 -2.04 6.21 -7.85
C VAL A 120 -0.67 6.74 -8.29
N LEU A 121 0.36 5.90 -8.16
CA LEU A 121 1.71 6.26 -8.58
C LEU A 121 1.79 6.49 -10.09
N GLY A 122 1.15 5.62 -10.87
CA GLY A 122 1.17 5.70 -12.33
C GLY A 122 2.59 5.72 -12.88
N ASP A 123 2.82 6.64 -13.82
CA ASP A 123 4.10 6.78 -14.49
C ASP A 123 5.07 7.76 -13.84
N LEU A 124 4.76 8.21 -12.62
CA LEU A 124 5.63 9.14 -11.91
C LEU A 124 6.99 8.49 -11.67
N PRO A 125 8.10 9.06 -12.20
CA PRO A 125 9.41 8.45 -12.06
C PRO A 125 9.97 8.62 -10.64
N PRO A 126 10.98 7.82 -10.27
CA PRO A 126 11.67 8.02 -8.99
C PRO A 126 12.18 9.44 -8.85
N GLY A 127 11.94 10.04 -7.68
CA GLY A 127 12.28 11.44 -7.42
C GLY A 127 11.31 12.44 -8.00
N GLY A 128 10.32 11.99 -8.78
CA GLY A 128 9.31 12.87 -9.35
C GLY A 128 8.31 13.34 -8.30
N ILE A 129 7.79 14.55 -8.51
CA ILE A 129 6.79 15.16 -7.64
C ILE A 129 5.65 15.65 -8.52
N GLU A 130 4.43 15.31 -8.14
CA GLU A 130 3.24 15.74 -8.86
C GLU A 130 2.20 16.25 -7.88
N GLU A 131 1.63 17.41 -8.17
CA GLU A 131 0.58 17.98 -7.34
C GLU A 131 -0.76 17.33 -7.67
N VAL A 132 -1.49 16.93 -6.62
CA VAL A 132 -2.82 16.34 -6.79
C VAL A 132 -3.83 17.46 -7.05
N SER A 133 -4.67 17.29 -8.08
CA SER A 133 -5.65 18.30 -8.46
C SER A 133 -6.69 18.51 -7.35
N GLN A 134 -7.17 19.75 -7.23
CA GLN A 134 -8.23 20.09 -6.26
C GLN A 134 -9.50 19.30 -6.55
N GLY A 135 -9.82 19.09 -7.83
CA GLY A 135 -11.01 18.31 -8.20
C GLY A 135 -10.95 16.88 -7.71
N LEU A 136 -9.79 16.24 -7.84
CA LEU A 136 -9.59 14.88 -7.33
C LEU A 136 -9.71 14.84 -5.82
N LEU A 137 -9.08 15.80 -5.11
CA LEU A 137 -9.14 15.86 -3.67
C LEU A 137 -10.59 15.98 -3.18
N HIS A 138 -11.35 16.91 -3.73
CA HIS A 138 -12.72 17.12 -3.29
C HIS A 138 -13.66 15.98 -3.65
N SER A 139 -13.48 15.35 -4.82
CA SER A 139 -14.34 14.24 -5.23
C SER A 139 -14.04 12.96 -4.45
N CYS A 140 -12.78 12.71 -4.11
CA CYS A 140 -12.36 11.47 -3.46
C CYS A 140 -12.33 11.55 -1.94
N LEU A 141 -12.19 12.73 -1.36
CA LEU A 141 -12.06 12.95 0.08
C LEU A 141 -13.22 13.75 0.66
N ARG A 142 -14.43 13.49 0.22
CA ARG A 142 -15.62 14.19 0.68
C ARG A 142 -15.81 14.10 2.20
N GLY A 143 -15.42 12.99 2.80
CA GLY A 143 -15.50 12.82 4.24
C GLY A 143 -14.64 13.82 5.02
N PHE A 144 -13.56 14.31 4.41
CA PHE A 144 -12.70 15.32 5.00
C PHE A 144 -13.18 16.73 4.67
N PHE A 145 -13.35 17.02 3.37
CA PHE A 145 -13.73 18.37 2.93
C PHE A 145 -15.19 18.69 3.19
N GLY A 146 -16.07 17.70 3.07
CA GLY A 146 -17.49 17.86 3.32
C GLY A 146 -18.07 19.06 2.57
N GLU A 147 -18.76 19.93 3.32
CA GLU A 147 -19.37 21.15 2.79
C GLU A 147 -18.36 22.28 2.55
N ARG A 148 -17.07 22.05 2.90
CA ARG A 148 -16.04 23.06 2.59
C ARG A 148 -15.95 23.32 1.10
N GLY A 149 -16.25 22.26 0.29
CA GLY A 149 -16.34 22.37 -1.14
C GLY A 149 -15.09 22.94 -1.83
N PRO A 150 -15.06 22.97 -3.13
CA PRO A 150 -14.00 23.65 -3.85
C PRO A 150 -14.13 25.17 -3.71
#